data_f47172bb9806d3f5b56cbc49264dc6d6
#
_entry.id   f47172bb9806d3f5b56cbc49264dc6d6
#
_cell.length_a   1.000
_cell.length_b   1.000
_cell.length_c   1.000
_cell.angle_alpha   90.00
_cell.angle_beta   90.00
_cell.angle_gamma   90.00
#
_symmetry.space_group_name_H-M   'P 1'
#
loop_
_entity.id
_entity.type
_entity.pdbx_description
1 polymer ?
#
loop_
_entity_poly.entity_id
_entity_poly.type
_entity_poly.pdbx_seq_one_letter_code
_entity_poly.pdbx_strand_id
1 'polypeptide(L)'
;MKRSLLTTLMILLAASTLSAMANDPASVVRGGRLYDNWIAETKARAPNQTNPAFKNKSLRVAAPDTWRCVECHGWDYKGKHGLKGIQGYQKANAAAFATLLKDANHGYEELLDEHDRIDLANFVSSGQTDMNRLVGQARNVKPGQTTAHKVFATVCAVCHGMEGDRLREIAPLGDSARQRPAEMLHVSLNGHPGGNMPALRTLGEETAVNMLAYLQTLRGLDLVASVANGGRLYDDWQAHTGGQRQALAHPAYPPNASFANAANETWRCKECHGWDYKGNQGQYAKGSHVTGIVGIRAMVGTDPSKSLAVLRGPSHRFSAVLKHRDLQDLANFVSYGQVDMDTVIDPKNGLSRGDASKGQPLYRTMCANCHGLDGYFVAKRHLGKVSRGDPWHSLHNMLNGHPDDTMPALRELDPNVPRDILAHIQTLQERR
;
A
#
# COMPACT_ATOMS: atom_id res chain seq x y z
N MET A 1 56.19 34.31 16.82
CA MET A 1 56.03 32.88 17.16
C MET A 1 54.69 32.48 17.78
N LYS A 2 53.90 33.35 18.41
CA LYS A 2 52.61 32.96 19.06
C LYS A 2 51.41 32.77 18.08
N ARG A 3 51.43 33.37 16.88
CA ARG A 3 50.30 33.20 15.91
C ARG A 3 50.35 31.88 15.13
N SER A 4 51.53 31.27 14.96
CA SER A 4 51.68 30.00 14.21
C SER A 4 51.19 28.77 15.04
N LEU A 5 51.30 28.81 16.37
CA LEU A 5 50.84 27.68 17.21
C LEU A 5 49.29 27.58 17.32
N LEU A 6 48.59 28.74 17.32
CA LEU A 6 47.13 28.73 17.39
C LEU A 6 46.50 28.19 16.10
N THR A 7 47.07 28.51 14.93
CA THR A 7 46.55 28.03 13.64
C THR A 7 46.75 26.51 13.48
N THR A 8 47.90 26.00 13.94
CA THR A 8 48.20 24.57 13.89
C THR A 8 47.31 23.77 14.86
N LEU A 9 46.99 24.32 16.04
CA LEU A 9 46.11 23.68 17.01
C LEU A 9 44.64 23.63 16.54
N MET A 10 44.15 24.71 15.87
CA MET A 10 42.80 24.70 15.29
C MET A 10 42.64 23.69 14.13
N ILE A 11 43.68 23.55 13.29
CA ILE A 11 43.68 22.58 12.18
C ILE A 11 43.69 21.12 12.73
N LEU A 12 44.47 20.87 13.80
CA LEU A 12 44.51 19.56 14.45
C LEU A 12 43.20 19.21 15.19
N LEU A 13 42.50 20.16 15.82
CA LEU A 13 41.20 19.95 16.41
C LEU A 13 40.11 19.71 15.35
N ALA A 14 40.13 20.44 14.24
CA ALA A 14 39.18 20.21 13.15
C ALA A 14 39.40 18.86 12.46
N ALA A 15 40.66 18.44 12.27
CA ALA A 15 40.98 17.13 11.70
C ALA A 15 40.59 15.96 12.64
N SER A 16 40.71 16.14 13.96
CA SER A 16 40.28 15.11 14.94
C SER A 16 38.78 14.98 15.09
N THR A 17 38.02 16.06 14.92
CA THR A 17 36.55 16.01 14.93
C THR A 17 36.00 15.36 13.64
N LEU A 18 36.58 15.60 12.48
CA LEU A 18 36.19 14.90 11.24
C LEU A 18 36.54 13.39 11.28
N SER A 19 37.66 13.01 11.85
CA SER A 19 38.03 11.60 12.01
C SER A 19 37.12 10.85 13.02
N ALA A 20 36.61 11.53 14.05
CA ALA A 20 35.67 10.94 15.01
C ALA A 20 34.28 10.73 14.39
N MET A 21 33.88 11.53 13.40
CA MET A 21 32.60 11.35 12.70
C MET A 21 32.61 10.22 11.64
N ALA A 22 33.78 9.81 11.16
CA ALA A 22 33.93 8.83 10.08
C ALA A 22 33.45 7.40 10.42
N ASN A 23 33.21 7.08 11.70
CA ASN A 23 32.72 5.78 12.16
C ASN A 23 31.61 5.88 13.23
N ASP A 24 30.95 7.03 13.31
CA ASP A 24 29.80 7.15 14.22
C ASP A 24 28.64 6.27 13.72
N PRO A 25 28.20 5.27 14.50
CA PRO A 25 27.09 4.41 14.12
C PRO A 25 25.81 5.18 13.80
N ALA A 26 25.55 6.31 14.46
CA ALA A 26 24.37 7.13 14.21
C ALA A 26 24.43 7.80 12.82
N SER A 27 25.60 8.30 12.44
CA SER A 27 25.86 8.86 11.09
C SER A 27 25.70 7.78 10.00
N VAL A 28 26.27 6.59 10.20
CA VAL A 28 26.11 5.46 9.27
C VAL A 28 24.65 5.04 9.11
N VAL A 29 23.91 4.95 10.21
CA VAL A 29 22.48 4.60 10.20
C VAL A 29 21.67 5.66 9.46
N ARG A 30 21.90 6.95 9.76
CA ARG A 30 21.21 8.03 9.06
C ARG A 30 21.58 8.07 7.58
N GLY A 31 22.84 7.85 7.23
CA GLY A 31 23.29 7.70 5.85
C GLY A 31 22.60 6.57 5.10
N GLY A 32 22.30 5.45 5.78
CA GLY A 32 21.48 4.37 5.23
C GLY A 32 20.05 4.80 4.92
N ARG A 33 19.42 5.60 5.79
CA ARG A 33 18.09 6.18 5.51
C ARG A 33 18.12 7.19 4.36
N LEU A 34 19.14 8.02 4.29
CA LEU A 34 19.37 8.93 3.16
C LEU A 34 19.55 8.18 1.85
N TYR A 35 20.29 7.07 1.85
CA TYR A 35 20.47 6.19 0.69
C TYR A 35 19.14 5.60 0.19
N ASP A 36 18.29 5.17 1.11
CA ASP A 36 16.94 4.70 0.78
C ASP A 36 16.11 5.85 0.18
N ASN A 37 15.86 6.89 0.98
CA ASN A 37 15.02 8.01 0.56
C ASN A 37 15.39 9.30 1.31
N TRP A 38 16.34 10.05 0.78
CA TRP A 38 16.76 11.31 1.37
C TRP A 38 15.65 12.36 1.43
N ILE A 39 14.70 12.33 0.46
CA ILE A 39 13.57 13.27 0.42
C ILE A 39 12.70 13.09 1.67
N ALA A 40 12.38 11.84 2.01
CA ALA A 40 11.60 11.52 3.21
C ALA A 40 12.42 11.79 4.49
N GLU A 41 13.70 11.43 4.52
CA GLU A 41 14.57 11.59 5.70
C GLU A 41 14.78 13.06 6.06
N THR A 42 15.02 13.93 5.07
CA THR A 42 15.24 15.35 5.30
C THR A 42 13.96 16.18 5.28
N LYS A 43 12.81 15.55 4.93
CA LYS A 43 11.52 16.22 4.69
C LYS A 43 11.61 17.33 3.63
N ALA A 44 12.55 17.18 2.71
CA ALA A 44 12.77 18.14 1.63
C ALA A 44 11.66 18.04 0.57
N ARG A 45 11.52 19.11 -0.21
CA ARG A 45 10.65 19.06 -1.40
C ARG A 45 11.25 18.16 -2.45
N ALA A 46 10.49 17.20 -2.92
CA ALA A 46 10.90 16.30 -3.99
C ALA A 46 11.16 17.07 -5.31
N PRO A 47 12.25 16.79 -6.04
CA PRO A 47 12.44 17.30 -7.38
C PRO A 47 11.30 16.86 -8.31
N ASN A 48 10.79 17.74 -9.13
CA ASN A 48 9.69 17.46 -10.07
C ASN A 48 10.19 16.97 -11.45
N GLN A 49 11.50 16.99 -11.69
CA GLN A 49 12.13 16.52 -12.90
C GLN A 49 12.88 15.21 -12.65
N THR A 50 12.98 14.37 -13.69
CA THR A 50 13.80 13.17 -13.66
C THR A 50 15.27 13.52 -13.46
N ASN A 51 15.97 12.76 -12.61
CA ASN A 51 17.42 12.94 -12.41
C ASN A 51 18.16 12.81 -13.76
N PRO A 52 19.05 13.76 -14.13
CA PRO A 52 19.76 13.74 -15.41
C PRO A 52 20.60 12.48 -15.64
N ALA A 53 21.10 11.84 -14.59
CA ALA A 53 21.83 10.57 -14.69
C ALA A 53 20.93 9.35 -14.98
N PHE A 54 19.62 9.46 -14.76
CA PHE A 54 18.65 8.38 -15.01
C PHE A 54 18.28 8.34 -16.50
N LYS A 55 19.09 7.68 -17.30
CA LYS A 55 19.00 7.71 -18.79
C LYS A 55 17.98 6.74 -19.37
N ASN A 56 17.55 5.72 -18.62
CA ASN A 56 16.65 4.69 -19.14
C ASN A 56 15.18 5.15 -19.10
N LYS A 57 14.74 5.82 -20.16
CA LYS A 57 13.37 6.32 -20.33
C LYS A 57 12.30 5.22 -20.53
N SER A 58 12.69 3.98 -20.80
CA SER A 58 11.75 2.85 -20.95
C SER A 58 11.18 2.40 -19.58
N LEU A 59 11.90 2.69 -18.51
CA LEU A 59 11.46 2.41 -17.15
C LEU A 59 10.48 3.50 -16.68
N ARG A 60 9.28 3.09 -16.31
CA ARG A 60 8.25 4.00 -15.77
C ARG A 60 8.50 4.25 -14.27
N VAL A 61 9.57 4.96 -13.96
CA VAL A 61 9.89 5.41 -12.60
C VAL A 61 9.39 6.85 -12.44
N ALA A 62 8.75 7.17 -11.33
CA ALA A 62 8.30 8.53 -11.05
C ALA A 62 9.51 9.47 -10.90
N ALA A 63 9.39 10.72 -11.36
CA ALA A 63 10.50 11.67 -11.34
C ALA A 63 11.17 11.81 -9.95
N PRO A 64 10.44 11.94 -8.83
CA PRO A 64 11.04 11.96 -7.50
C PRO A 64 11.85 10.71 -7.15
N ASP A 65 11.38 9.53 -7.54
CA ASP A 65 12.07 8.28 -7.21
C ASP A 65 13.40 8.13 -7.93
N THR A 66 13.56 8.74 -9.11
CA THR A 66 14.85 8.74 -9.84
C THR A 66 15.97 9.47 -9.10
N TRP A 67 15.67 10.23 -8.06
CA TRP A 67 16.62 10.92 -7.20
C TRP A 67 16.99 10.11 -5.94
N ARG A 68 16.39 8.95 -5.72
CA ARG A 68 16.79 8.06 -4.63
C ARG A 68 18.01 7.26 -5.02
N CYS A 69 19.01 7.21 -4.15
CA CYS A 69 20.28 6.52 -4.42
C CYS A 69 20.05 5.03 -4.74
N VAL A 70 19.12 4.40 -4.01
CA VAL A 70 18.77 3.00 -4.19
C VAL A 70 18.18 2.69 -5.57
N GLU A 71 17.55 3.68 -6.24
CA GLU A 71 16.94 3.45 -7.55
C GLU A 71 18.00 3.26 -8.64
N CYS A 72 19.18 3.83 -8.45
CA CYS A 72 20.33 3.65 -9.34
C CYS A 72 21.29 2.55 -8.85
N HIS A 73 21.55 2.47 -7.55
CA HIS A 73 22.61 1.63 -6.99
C HIS A 73 22.12 0.30 -6.40
N GLY A 74 20.79 0.10 -6.28
CA GLY A 74 20.16 -1.15 -5.82
C GLY A 74 20.23 -1.38 -4.31
N TRP A 75 19.37 -2.25 -3.81
CA TRP A 75 19.36 -2.66 -2.41
C TRP A 75 20.53 -3.56 -2.01
N ASP A 76 21.17 -4.19 -3.00
CA ASP A 76 22.37 -5.02 -2.81
C ASP A 76 23.66 -4.24 -3.07
N TYR A 77 23.55 -2.95 -3.38
CA TYR A 77 24.68 -2.01 -3.66
C TYR A 77 25.49 -2.34 -4.92
N LYS A 78 25.00 -3.25 -5.77
CA LYS A 78 25.70 -3.72 -6.99
C LYS A 78 25.36 -2.94 -8.24
N GLY A 79 24.35 -2.10 -8.15
CA GLY A 79 23.84 -1.30 -9.26
C GLY A 79 22.56 -1.86 -9.85
N LYS A 80 21.81 -0.99 -10.50
CA LYS A 80 20.49 -1.26 -11.06
C LYS A 80 20.36 -0.58 -12.42
N HIS A 81 19.57 -1.12 -13.31
CA HIS A 81 19.29 -0.51 -14.63
C HIS A 81 20.53 -0.21 -15.49
N GLY A 82 21.59 -1.01 -15.34
CA GLY A 82 22.85 -0.79 -16.05
C GLY A 82 23.78 0.26 -15.42
N LEU A 83 23.38 0.84 -14.31
CA LEU A 83 24.22 1.77 -13.54
C LEU A 83 25.12 1.01 -12.55
N LYS A 84 26.30 1.55 -12.28
CA LYS A 84 27.26 0.93 -11.37
C LYS A 84 26.78 1.00 -9.91
N GLY A 85 27.09 -0.03 -9.14
CA GLY A 85 26.88 -0.06 -7.69
C GLY A 85 27.90 0.78 -6.94
N ILE A 86 27.74 0.77 -5.62
CA ILE A 86 28.59 1.53 -4.68
C ILE A 86 29.57 0.64 -3.89
N GLN A 87 29.58 -0.67 -4.11
CA GLN A 87 30.46 -1.61 -3.38
C GLN A 87 31.94 -1.30 -3.47
N GLY A 88 32.40 -0.75 -4.59
CA GLY A 88 33.81 -0.34 -4.79
C GLY A 88 34.27 0.81 -3.87
N TYR A 89 33.34 1.47 -3.19
CA TYR A 89 33.65 2.59 -2.28
C TYR A 89 33.71 2.17 -0.81
N GLN A 90 33.57 0.89 -0.49
CA GLN A 90 33.84 0.40 0.84
C GLN A 90 35.28 0.73 1.26
N LYS A 91 35.46 1.26 2.49
CA LYS A 91 36.72 1.73 3.03
C LYS A 91 37.32 2.94 2.28
N ALA A 92 36.60 3.54 1.34
CA ALA A 92 37.04 4.78 0.70
C ALA A 92 37.00 5.94 1.70
N ASN A 93 37.74 7.02 1.36
CA ASN A 93 37.69 8.24 2.17
C ASN A 93 36.30 8.90 2.04
N ALA A 94 35.58 8.98 3.16
CA ALA A 94 34.23 9.53 3.21
C ALA A 94 34.19 11.01 2.73
N ALA A 95 35.18 11.82 3.06
CA ALA A 95 35.25 13.23 2.63
C ALA A 95 35.38 13.37 1.09
N ALA A 96 36.15 12.48 0.46
CA ALA A 96 36.26 12.44 -1.01
C ALA A 96 34.91 12.04 -1.65
N PHE A 97 34.20 11.10 -1.03
CA PHE A 97 32.88 10.70 -1.51
C PHE A 97 31.82 11.80 -1.32
N ALA A 98 31.81 12.50 -0.18
CA ALA A 98 30.93 13.65 0.03
C ALA A 98 31.12 14.75 -1.05
N THR A 99 32.34 14.89 -1.55
CA THR A 99 32.64 15.79 -2.68
C THR A 99 32.07 15.26 -4.00
N LEU A 100 32.10 13.94 -4.23
CA LEU A 100 31.57 13.31 -5.44
C LEU A 100 30.06 13.54 -5.59
N LEU A 101 29.29 13.62 -4.48
CA LEU A 101 27.85 13.88 -4.51
C LEU A 101 27.51 15.26 -5.12
N LYS A 102 28.46 16.18 -5.20
CA LYS A 102 28.30 17.52 -5.80
C LYS A 102 28.54 17.56 -7.31
N ASP A 103 29.06 16.48 -7.90
CA ASP A 103 29.38 16.46 -9.32
C ASP A 103 28.10 16.52 -10.20
N ALA A 104 28.32 16.81 -11.49
CA ALA A 104 27.23 16.96 -12.46
C ALA A 104 26.40 15.69 -12.70
N ASN A 105 26.92 14.50 -12.34
CA ASN A 105 26.17 13.24 -12.47
C ASN A 105 25.25 13.01 -11.28
N HIS A 106 25.61 13.47 -10.09
CA HIS A 106 24.80 13.31 -8.89
C HIS A 106 23.91 14.52 -8.61
N GLY A 107 24.46 15.75 -8.71
CA GLY A 107 23.67 16.99 -8.62
C GLY A 107 23.04 17.26 -7.24
N TYR A 108 23.64 16.74 -6.16
CA TYR A 108 23.08 16.88 -4.80
C TYR A 108 23.62 18.09 -4.03
N GLU A 109 24.38 18.99 -4.64
CA GLU A 109 24.97 20.12 -3.93
C GLU A 109 23.93 21.02 -3.25
N GLU A 110 22.87 21.36 -3.97
CA GLU A 110 21.79 22.20 -3.48
C GLU A 110 20.64 21.42 -2.81
N LEU A 111 20.64 20.08 -2.92
CA LEU A 111 19.57 19.22 -2.43
C LEU A 111 19.85 18.61 -1.05
N LEU A 112 21.13 18.41 -0.72
CA LEU A 112 21.60 17.85 0.54
C LEU A 112 22.58 18.82 1.18
N ASP A 113 22.45 19.08 2.46
CA ASP A 113 23.42 19.88 3.20
C ASP A 113 24.74 19.12 3.42
N GLU A 114 25.71 19.75 4.04
CA GLU A 114 27.02 19.12 4.28
C GLU A 114 26.91 17.93 5.22
N HIS A 115 26.07 18.03 6.25
CA HIS A 115 25.88 16.97 7.22
C HIS A 115 25.23 15.74 6.56
N ASP A 116 24.22 15.95 5.73
CA ASP A 116 23.56 14.87 4.94
C ASP A 116 24.57 14.15 4.05
N ARG A 117 25.43 14.91 3.36
CA ARG A 117 26.46 14.32 2.48
C ARG A 117 27.51 13.56 3.26
N ILE A 118 27.88 14.01 4.47
CA ILE A 118 28.82 13.28 5.34
C ILE A 118 28.20 11.98 5.82
N ASP A 119 26.95 12.00 6.30
CA ASP A 119 26.26 10.80 6.76
C ASP A 119 26.13 9.77 5.63
N LEU A 120 25.74 10.22 4.45
CA LEU A 120 25.65 9.36 3.26
C LEU A 120 27.01 8.78 2.88
N ALA A 121 28.08 9.60 2.95
CA ALA A 121 29.45 9.16 2.69
C ALA A 121 29.94 8.13 3.72
N ASN A 122 29.61 8.30 4.99
CA ASN A 122 29.91 7.33 6.06
C ASN A 122 29.18 6.01 5.82
N PHE A 123 27.92 6.06 5.40
CA PHE A 123 27.19 4.84 5.02
C PHE A 123 27.85 4.14 3.82
N VAL A 124 28.20 4.87 2.78
CA VAL A 124 28.83 4.30 1.57
C VAL A 124 30.19 3.70 1.87
N SER A 125 30.99 4.32 2.74
CA SER A 125 32.34 3.85 3.08
C SER A 125 32.38 2.74 4.11
N SER A 126 31.44 2.72 5.07
CA SER A 126 31.48 1.78 6.22
C SER A 126 30.16 1.06 6.53
N GLY A 127 29.05 1.53 5.95
CA GLY A 127 27.71 0.99 6.26
C GLY A 127 27.19 -0.08 5.31
N GLN A 128 27.88 -0.35 4.21
CA GLN A 128 27.48 -1.40 3.28
C GLN A 128 27.70 -2.80 3.89
N THR A 129 26.74 -3.69 3.67
CA THR A 129 26.82 -5.10 4.06
C THR A 129 26.66 -5.98 2.81
N ASP A 130 27.14 -7.21 2.84
CA ASP A 130 26.87 -8.17 1.77
C ASP A 130 25.42 -8.67 1.88
N MET A 131 24.51 -7.93 1.27
CA MET A 131 23.07 -8.23 1.31
C MET A 131 22.74 -9.62 0.79
N ASN A 132 23.41 -10.09 -0.26
CA ASN A 132 23.16 -11.42 -0.81
C ASN A 132 23.56 -12.55 0.14
N ARG A 133 24.69 -12.39 0.82
CA ARG A 133 25.14 -13.32 1.88
C ARG A 133 24.12 -13.34 3.03
N LEU A 134 23.71 -12.17 3.53
CA LEU A 134 22.77 -12.07 4.66
C LEU A 134 21.39 -12.61 4.32
N VAL A 135 20.86 -12.32 3.13
CA VAL A 135 19.61 -12.93 2.64
C VAL A 135 19.72 -14.45 2.53
N GLY A 136 20.86 -14.94 2.03
CA GLY A 136 21.15 -16.38 1.98
C GLY A 136 21.18 -17.01 3.38
N GLN A 137 21.80 -16.34 4.35
CA GLN A 137 21.82 -16.79 5.74
C GLN A 137 20.41 -16.83 6.35
N ALA A 138 19.59 -15.80 6.14
CA ALA A 138 18.23 -15.75 6.68
C ALA A 138 17.36 -16.93 6.21
N ARG A 139 17.54 -17.41 4.99
CA ARG A 139 16.82 -18.59 4.46
C ARG A 139 17.18 -19.90 5.18
N ASN A 140 18.34 -19.96 5.82
CA ASN A 140 18.82 -21.13 6.54
C ASN A 140 18.50 -21.12 8.05
N VAL A 141 17.97 -20.02 8.57
CA VAL A 141 17.51 -19.91 9.96
C VAL A 141 16.24 -20.74 10.14
N LYS A 142 16.28 -21.73 11.04
CA LYS A 142 15.08 -22.52 11.32
C LYS A 142 14.14 -21.76 12.24
N PRO A 143 12.82 -21.81 12.00
CA PRO A 143 11.84 -21.23 12.90
C PRO A 143 12.03 -21.73 14.34
N GLY A 144 11.97 -20.83 15.32
CA GLY A 144 12.11 -21.15 16.74
C GLY A 144 13.54 -21.26 17.28
N GLN A 145 14.57 -21.22 16.43
CA GLN A 145 15.97 -21.26 16.87
C GLN A 145 16.51 -19.93 17.40
N THR A 146 15.77 -18.83 17.18
CA THR A 146 16.21 -17.49 17.55
C THR A 146 15.22 -16.79 18.47
N THR A 147 15.66 -15.73 19.12
CA THR A 147 14.81 -14.86 19.94
C THR A 147 14.14 -13.74 19.12
N ALA A 148 14.27 -13.75 17.80
CA ALA A 148 13.78 -12.69 16.92
C ALA A 148 12.26 -12.43 17.10
N HIS A 149 11.45 -13.48 17.32
CA HIS A 149 10.02 -13.32 17.61
C HIS A 149 9.76 -12.50 18.88
N LYS A 150 10.60 -12.62 19.92
CA LYS A 150 10.48 -11.84 21.15
C LYS A 150 10.85 -10.38 20.91
N VAL A 151 11.94 -10.15 20.19
CA VAL A 151 12.35 -8.80 19.81
C VAL A 151 11.27 -8.14 18.94
N PHE A 152 10.72 -8.87 17.98
CA PHE A 152 9.61 -8.36 17.16
C PHE A 152 8.40 -7.98 18.01
N ALA A 153 7.96 -8.88 18.89
CA ALA A 153 6.77 -8.68 19.73
C ALA A 153 6.90 -7.47 20.67
N THR A 154 8.11 -7.18 21.15
CA THR A 154 8.34 -6.11 22.15
C THR A 154 8.79 -4.79 21.54
N VAL A 155 9.47 -4.82 20.40
CA VAL A 155 10.05 -3.62 19.77
C VAL A 155 9.27 -3.22 18.51
N CYS A 156 9.02 -4.16 17.61
CA CYS A 156 8.49 -3.87 16.28
C CYS A 156 6.94 -3.87 16.24
N ALA A 157 6.32 -4.84 16.95
CA ALA A 157 4.87 -5.03 16.93
C ALA A 157 4.08 -3.85 17.53
N VAL A 158 4.72 -3.00 18.33
CA VAL A 158 4.11 -1.76 18.85
C VAL A 158 3.56 -0.89 17.70
N CYS A 159 4.30 -0.80 16.59
CA CYS A 159 3.88 -0.08 15.39
C CYS A 159 3.29 -1.01 14.33
N HIS A 160 3.92 -2.16 14.09
CA HIS A 160 3.60 -3.05 12.98
C HIS A 160 2.47 -4.07 13.28
N GLY A 161 2.06 -4.23 14.54
CA GLY A 161 1.15 -5.31 14.95
C GLY A 161 1.86 -6.66 15.04
N MET A 162 1.26 -7.61 15.77
CA MET A 162 1.86 -8.94 15.99
C MET A 162 2.00 -9.75 14.70
N GLU A 163 1.09 -9.57 13.76
CA GLU A 163 1.11 -10.22 12.44
C GLU A 163 1.87 -9.39 11.37
N GLY A 164 2.42 -8.22 11.74
CA GLY A 164 3.19 -7.36 10.83
C GLY A 164 2.34 -6.66 9.77
N ASP A 165 1.05 -6.44 10.01
CA ASP A 165 0.08 -5.95 9.02
C ASP A 165 -0.74 -4.73 9.48
N ARG A 166 -0.41 -4.15 10.65
CA ARG A 166 -1.15 -3.00 11.21
C ARG A 166 -1.02 -1.74 10.35
N LEU A 167 0.14 -1.49 9.74
CA LEU A 167 0.37 -0.29 8.94
C LEU A 167 -0.16 -0.50 7.52
N ARG A 168 -1.31 0.13 7.23
CA ARG A 168 -1.96 0.01 5.91
C ARG A 168 -1.26 0.81 4.80
N GLU A 169 -0.31 1.66 5.15
CA GLU A 169 0.53 2.44 4.23
C GLU A 169 1.51 1.56 3.44
N ILE A 170 1.84 0.40 3.98
CA ILE A 170 2.79 -0.56 3.42
C ILE A 170 2.15 -1.94 3.24
N ALA A 171 2.77 -2.78 2.41
CA ALA A 171 2.40 -4.18 2.34
C ALA A 171 2.69 -4.90 3.68
N PRO A 172 1.99 -6.02 4.00
CA PRO A 172 2.33 -6.84 5.15
C PRO A 172 3.83 -7.18 5.19
N LEU A 173 4.43 -7.12 6.39
CA LEU A 173 5.87 -7.36 6.54
C LEU A 173 6.29 -8.74 6.04
N GLY A 174 5.43 -9.76 6.23
CA GLY A 174 5.69 -11.11 5.73
C GLY A 174 5.85 -11.17 4.21
N ASP A 175 4.98 -10.47 3.46
CA ASP A 175 5.07 -10.39 2.01
C ASP A 175 6.29 -9.60 1.57
N SER A 176 6.53 -8.44 2.20
CA SER A 176 7.71 -7.61 1.91
C SER A 176 9.02 -8.38 2.16
N ALA A 177 9.11 -9.14 3.26
CA ALA A 177 10.29 -9.91 3.60
C ALA A 177 10.56 -11.07 2.62
N ARG A 178 9.50 -11.68 2.07
CA ARG A 178 9.65 -12.74 1.05
C ARG A 178 9.97 -12.18 -0.33
N GLN A 179 9.34 -11.08 -0.73
CA GLN A 179 9.46 -10.53 -2.09
C GLN A 179 10.66 -9.60 -2.25
N ARG A 180 11.02 -8.85 -1.20
CA ARG A 180 12.05 -7.81 -1.23
C ARG A 180 13.01 -7.93 -0.03
N PRO A 181 13.66 -9.10 0.17
CA PRO A 181 14.43 -9.37 1.38
C PRO A 181 15.62 -8.42 1.59
N ALA A 182 16.30 -7.98 0.54
CA ALA A 182 17.42 -7.03 0.64
C ALA A 182 16.96 -5.64 1.10
N GLU A 183 15.81 -5.15 0.61
CA GLU A 183 15.18 -3.93 1.11
C GLU A 183 14.83 -4.07 2.59
N MET A 184 14.19 -5.17 2.97
CA MET A 184 13.80 -5.41 4.37
C MET A 184 15.00 -5.49 5.32
N LEU A 185 16.12 -6.08 4.88
CA LEU A 185 17.38 -6.05 5.63
C LEU A 185 17.93 -4.64 5.76
N HIS A 186 17.96 -3.89 4.66
CA HIS A 186 18.45 -2.51 4.66
C HIS A 186 17.65 -1.65 5.66
N VAL A 187 16.33 -1.71 5.59
CA VAL A 187 15.42 -0.96 6.49
C VAL A 187 15.53 -1.46 7.94
N SER A 188 15.69 -2.76 8.17
CA SER A 188 15.91 -3.29 9.52
C SER A 188 17.22 -2.80 10.12
N LEU A 189 18.29 -2.72 9.33
CA LEU A 189 19.61 -2.26 9.78
C LEU A 189 19.64 -0.75 10.05
N ASN A 190 18.94 0.06 9.25
CA ASN A 190 19.10 1.52 9.27
C ASN A 190 17.87 2.30 9.77
N GLY A 191 16.71 1.63 9.91
CA GLY A 191 15.43 2.28 10.15
C GLY A 191 14.78 2.77 8.85
N HIS A 192 13.54 3.27 8.97
CA HIS A 192 12.77 3.79 7.84
C HIS A 192 13.01 5.30 7.69
N PRO A 193 13.25 5.82 6.47
CA PRO A 193 13.45 7.25 6.22
C PRO A 193 12.28 8.11 6.72
N GLY A 194 12.59 9.19 7.42
CA GLY A 194 11.59 10.13 7.96
C GLY A 194 10.70 9.56 9.08
N GLY A 195 10.94 8.32 9.51
CA GLY A 195 10.16 7.61 10.53
C GLY A 195 10.93 7.40 11.83
N ASN A 196 10.22 6.87 12.84
CA ASN A 196 10.77 6.53 14.17
C ASN A 196 11.13 5.04 14.31
N MET A 197 11.35 4.33 13.20
CA MET A 197 11.69 2.91 13.24
C MET A 197 13.10 2.71 13.82
N PRO A 198 13.26 1.91 14.89
CA PRO A 198 14.56 1.60 15.46
C PRO A 198 15.47 0.88 14.45
N ALA A 199 16.74 1.26 14.41
CA ALA A 199 17.76 0.61 13.60
C ALA A 199 18.44 -0.54 14.39
N LEU A 200 18.57 -1.71 13.76
CA LEU A 200 19.20 -2.87 14.39
C LEU A 200 20.71 -2.97 14.16
N ARG A 201 21.33 -2.03 13.46
CA ARG A 201 22.73 -2.08 13.04
C ARG A 201 23.70 -2.31 14.20
N THR A 202 23.50 -1.61 15.31
CA THR A 202 24.36 -1.72 16.50
C THR A 202 24.19 -3.04 17.26
N LEU A 203 23.12 -3.80 17.00
CA LEU A 203 22.90 -5.13 17.52
C LEU A 203 23.56 -6.23 16.66
N GLY A 204 24.21 -5.86 15.58
CA GLY A 204 24.94 -6.75 14.68
C GLY A 204 24.10 -7.35 13.54
N GLU A 205 24.80 -7.82 12.50
CA GLU A 205 24.18 -8.42 11.30
C GLU A 205 23.34 -9.65 11.62
N GLU A 206 23.77 -10.47 12.58
CA GLU A 206 23.04 -11.68 12.98
C GLU A 206 21.63 -11.36 13.48
N THR A 207 21.46 -10.28 14.26
CA THR A 207 20.13 -9.85 14.73
C THR A 207 19.22 -9.47 13.56
N ALA A 208 19.75 -8.76 12.56
CA ALA A 208 18.99 -8.39 11.38
C ALA A 208 18.65 -9.61 10.48
N VAL A 209 19.57 -10.56 10.34
CA VAL A 209 19.36 -11.84 9.64
C VAL A 209 18.25 -12.65 10.32
N ASN A 210 18.32 -12.80 11.64
CA ASN A 210 17.31 -13.51 12.41
C ASN A 210 15.95 -12.81 12.35
N MET A 211 15.93 -11.48 12.35
CA MET A 211 14.72 -10.70 12.18
C MET A 211 14.11 -10.90 10.78
N LEU A 212 14.92 -10.84 9.72
CA LEU A 212 14.43 -11.12 8.37
C LEU A 212 13.83 -12.53 8.25
N ALA A 213 14.51 -13.52 8.79
CA ALA A 213 14.03 -14.89 8.81
C ALA A 213 12.68 -15.01 9.53
N TYR A 214 12.53 -14.35 10.69
CA TYR A 214 11.26 -14.32 11.41
C TYR A 214 10.16 -13.60 10.61
N LEU A 215 10.46 -12.44 10.04
CA LEU A 215 9.48 -11.70 9.22
C LEU A 215 8.98 -12.55 8.04
N GLN A 216 9.82 -13.38 7.43
CA GLN A 216 9.43 -14.29 6.36
C GLN A 216 8.42 -15.37 6.80
N THR A 217 8.32 -15.65 8.11
CA THR A 217 7.33 -16.58 8.69
C THR A 217 5.98 -15.92 8.96
N LEU A 218 5.92 -14.60 9.01
CA LEU A 218 4.67 -13.88 9.23
C LEU A 218 3.69 -14.10 8.07
N ARG A 219 2.41 -14.08 8.40
CA ARG A 219 1.36 -14.18 7.39
C ARG A 219 1.49 -13.05 6.37
N GLY A 220 1.15 -13.35 5.14
CA GLY A 220 0.97 -12.36 4.10
C GLY A 220 -0.45 -11.81 4.09
N LEU A 221 -0.77 -11.11 3.01
CA LEU A 221 -2.12 -10.65 2.76
C LEU A 221 -3.07 -11.85 2.65
N ASP A 222 -4.10 -11.87 3.51
CA ASP A 222 -5.22 -12.78 3.34
C ASP A 222 -6.04 -12.33 2.11
N LEU A 223 -5.97 -13.10 1.04
CA LEU A 223 -6.62 -12.74 -0.22
C LEU A 223 -8.15 -12.66 -0.09
N VAL A 224 -8.75 -13.55 0.70
CA VAL A 224 -10.21 -13.57 0.90
C VAL A 224 -10.67 -12.31 1.63
N ALA A 225 -10.03 -11.99 2.75
CA ALA A 225 -10.30 -10.77 3.48
C ALA A 225 -10.01 -9.51 2.64
N SER A 226 -8.92 -9.53 1.87
CA SER A 226 -8.54 -8.43 0.98
C SER A 226 -9.59 -8.19 -0.11
N VAL A 227 -10.11 -9.24 -0.73
CA VAL A 227 -11.17 -9.13 -1.75
C VAL A 227 -12.47 -8.58 -1.14
N ALA A 228 -12.87 -9.04 0.04
CA ALA A 228 -14.06 -8.51 0.72
C ALA A 228 -13.88 -7.02 1.09
N ASN A 229 -12.73 -6.65 1.65
CA ASN A 229 -12.39 -5.25 1.93
C ASN A 229 -12.38 -4.40 0.66
N GLY A 230 -11.83 -4.90 -0.43
CA GLY A 230 -11.84 -4.24 -1.73
C GLY A 230 -13.26 -3.99 -2.25
N GLY A 231 -14.21 -4.92 -2.00
CA GLY A 231 -15.63 -4.74 -2.31
C GLY A 231 -16.27 -3.60 -1.50
N ARG A 232 -15.97 -3.51 -0.20
CA ARG A 232 -16.42 -2.38 0.65
C ARG A 232 -15.85 -1.04 0.18
N LEU A 233 -14.56 -1.02 -0.20
CA LEU A 233 -13.92 0.17 -0.77
C LEU A 233 -14.52 0.56 -2.13
N TYR A 234 -14.91 -0.41 -2.95
CA TYR A 234 -15.60 -0.20 -4.23
C TYR A 234 -16.95 0.49 -4.04
N ASP A 235 -17.72 0.09 -3.02
CA ASP A 235 -18.96 0.74 -2.64
C ASP A 235 -18.69 2.17 -2.14
N ASP A 236 -18.04 2.31 -0.99
CA ASP A 236 -17.75 3.61 -0.39
C ASP A 236 -16.46 3.58 0.43
N TRP A 237 -15.35 3.89 -0.23
CA TRP A 237 -14.06 3.91 0.43
C TRP A 237 -13.97 4.97 1.54
N GLN A 238 -14.71 6.09 1.41
CA GLN A 238 -14.70 7.16 2.41
C GLN A 238 -15.33 6.69 3.72
N ALA A 239 -16.47 6.01 3.63
CA ALA A 239 -17.12 5.40 4.79
C ALA A 239 -16.25 4.26 5.38
N HIS A 240 -15.71 3.38 4.52
CA HIS A 240 -14.94 2.21 4.98
C HIS A 240 -13.62 2.59 5.69
N THR A 241 -12.91 3.60 5.20
CA THR A 241 -11.62 4.02 5.79
C THR A 241 -11.77 5.09 6.87
N GLY A 242 -12.96 5.66 7.07
CA GLY A 242 -13.13 6.89 7.84
C GLY A 242 -12.44 8.09 7.18
N GLY A 243 -12.19 8.01 5.89
CA GLY A 243 -11.47 9.01 5.11
C GLY A 243 -12.23 10.32 4.96
N GLN A 244 -11.50 11.40 4.69
CA GLN A 244 -12.10 12.70 4.50
C GLN A 244 -12.96 12.73 3.23
N ARG A 245 -14.19 13.24 3.36
CA ARG A 245 -15.09 13.45 2.23
C ARG A 245 -14.51 14.49 1.26
N GLN A 246 -14.59 14.18 -0.02
CA GLN A 246 -14.04 15.04 -1.06
C GLN A 246 -14.96 16.24 -1.34
N ALA A 247 -14.39 17.44 -1.32
CA ALA A 247 -15.14 18.68 -1.57
C ALA A 247 -15.41 18.96 -3.06
N LEU A 248 -14.58 18.38 -3.95
CA LEU A 248 -14.68 18.54 -5.40
C LEU A 248 -15.01 17.21 -6.04
N ALA A 249 -15.76 17.27 -7.15
CA ALA A 249 -16.06 16.09 -7.95
C ALA A 249 -14.79 15.43 -8.47
N HIS A 250 -14.82 14.11 -8.64
CA HIS A 250 -13.71 13.34 -9.21
C HIS A 250 -13.39 13.86 -10.63
N PRO A 251 -12.11 14.14 -10.96
CA PRO A 251 -11.75 14.76 -12.24
C PRO A 251 -12.18 13.99 -13.50
N ALA A 252 -12.31 12.65 -13.39
CA ALA A 252 -12.77 11.82 -14.50
C ALA A 252 -14.31 11.67 -14.55
N TYR A 253 -15.07 12.19 -13.56
CA TYR A 253 -16.51 12.09 -13.57
C TYR A 253 -17.10 13.09 -14.59
N PRO A 254 -18.02 12.69 -15.49
CA PRO A 254 -18.54 13.58 -16.51
C PRO A 254 -19.34 14.75 -15.91
N PRO A 255 -19.04 16.01 -16.29
CA PRO A 255 -19.64 17.18 -15.67
C PRO A 255 -21.15 17.31 -15.93
N ASN A 256 -21.66 16.64 -16.96
CA ASN A 256 -23.08 16.67 -17.33
C ASN A 256 -23.87 15.47 -16.79
N ALA A 257 -23.23 14.55 -16.05
CA ALA A 257 -23.93 13.42 -15.45
C ALA A 257 -24.70 13.85 -14.19
N SER A 258 -25.74 13.09 -13.82
CA SER A 258 -26.72 13.49 -12.78
C SER A 258 -26.10 13.77 -11.40
N PHE A 259 -25.01 13.09 -11.04
CA PHE A 259 -24.36 13.26 -9.73
C PHE A 259 -23.13 14.18 -9.79
N ALA A 260 -22.87 14.92 -10.86
CA ALA A 260 -21.71 15.79 -11.00
C ALA A 260 -21.58 16.84 -9.86
N ASN A 261 -22.72 17.29 -9.31
CA ASN A 261 -22.77 18.23 -8.20
C ASN A 261 -22.70 17.55 -6.80
N ALA A 262 -22.71 16.23 -6.74
CA ALA A 262 -22.59 15.45 -5.51
C ALA A 262 -21.15 14.93 -5.38
N ALA A 263 -20.22 15.81 -4.99
CA ALA A 263 -18.77 15.55 -5.01
C ALA A 263 -18.40 14.18 -4.41
N ASN A 264 -18.90 13.85 -3.21
CA ASN A 264 -18.61 12.58 -2.55
C ASN A 264 -19.03 11.35 -3.37
N GLU A 265 -20.20 11.42 -4.02
CA GLU A 265 -20.72 10.30 -4.83
C GLU A 265 -19.79 10.02 -6.02
N THR A 266 -19.27 11.08 -6.66
CA THR A 266 -18.41 10.95 -7.84
C THR A 266 -17.08 10.23 -7.58
N TRP A 267 -16.67 10.09 -6.31
CA TRP A 267 -15.47 9.36 -5.90
C TRP A 267 -15.73 7.90 -5.54
N ARG A 268 -16.97 7.45 -5.57
CA ARG A 268 -17.30 6.04 -5.34
C ARG A 268 -17.16 5.27 -6.64
N CYS A 269 -16.42 4.16 -6.61
CA CYS A 269 -16.13 3.37 -7.82
C CYS A 269 -17.39 2.90 -8.52
N LYS A 270 -18.42 2.52 -7.73
CA LYS A 270 -19.71 2.06 -8.23
C LYS A 270 -20.46 3.12 -9.04
N GLU A 271 -20.25 4.42 -8.79
CA GLU A 271 -20.94 5.50 -9.53
C GLU A 271 -20.51 5.57 -10.99
N CYS A 272 -19.29 5.15 -11.29
CA CYS A 272 -18.77 5.08 -12.66
C CYS A 272 -18.96 3.69 -13.28
N HIS A 273 -18.67 2.63 -12.51
CA HIS A 273 -18.53 1.28 -13.04
C HIS A 273 -19.74 0.37 -12.80
N GLY A 274 -20.75 0.85 -12.08
CA GLY A 274 -22.01 0.13 -11.80
C GLY A 274 -21.90 -0.96 -10.73
N TRP A 275 -23.03 -1.32 -10.14
CA TRP A 275 -23.11 -2.42 -9.19
C TRP A 275 -22.95 -3.79 -9.85
N ASP A 276 -23.25 -3.89 -11.13
CA ASP A 276 -23.05 -5.08 -11.96
C ASP A 276 -21.64 -5.15 -12.59
N TYR A 277 -20.79 -4.17 -12.29
CA TYR A 277 -19.41 -4.03 -12.81
C TYR A 277 -19.29 -3.84 -14.31
N LYS A 278 -20.41 -3.59 -15.01
CA LYS A 278 -20.48 -3.46 -16.47
C LYS A 278 -20.49 -2.02 -16.97
N GLY A 279 -20.64 -1.02 -16.04
CA GLY A 279 -20.69 0.40 -16.39
C GLY A 279 -21.74 0.71 -17.46
N ASN A 280 -21.33 1.38 -18.53
CA ASN A 280 -22.19 1.75 -19.65
C ASN A 280 -22.72 0.57 -20.50
N GLN A 281 -22.29 -0.66 -20.21
CA GLN A 281 -22.77 -1.88 -20.87
C GLN A 281 -23.74 -2.69 -19.99
N GLY A 282 -24.07 -2.19 -18.80
CA GLY A 282 -24.89 -2.87 -17.83
C GLY A 282 -26.03 -2.01 -17.30
N GLN A 283 -26.25 -2.12 -15.97
CA GLN A 283 -27.28 -1.37 -15.25
C GLN A 283 -27.20 0.15 -15.53
N TYR A 284 -25.99 0.69 -15.68
CA TYR A 284 -25.75 2.12 -15.91
C TYR A 284 -25.72 2.53 -17.39
N ALA A 285 -26.20 1.69 -18.30
CA ALA A 285 -26.38 2.05 -19.70
C ALA A 285 -27.50 3.09 -19.89
N LYS A 286 -28.41 3.23 -18.92
CA LYS A 286 -29.56 4.15 -18.93
C LYS A 286 -29.94 4.58 -17.52
N GLY A 287 -30.76 5.60 -17.41
CA GLY A 287 -31.25 6.13 -16.13
C GLY A 287 -30.33 7.21 -15.53
N SER A 288 -30.45 7.45 -14.22
CA SER A 288 -29.75 8.54 -13.53
C SER A 288 -28.25 8.34 -13.34
N HIS A 289 -27.75 7.10 -13.45
CA HIS A 289 -26.33 6.76 -13.25
C HIS A 289 -25.53 6.69 -14.57
N VAL A 290 -26.08 7.18 -15.67
CA VAL A 290 -25.38 7.19 -16.98
C VAL A 290 -24.18 8.12 -16.91
N THR A 291 -22.98 7.56 -17.03
CA THR A 291 -21.70 8.29 -17.11
C THR A 291 -20.99 8.07 -18.45
N GLY A 292 -21.38 7.06 -19.21
CA GLY A 292 -20.67 6.63 -20.42
C GLY A 292 -19.39 5.87 -20.14
N ILE A 293 -19.00 5.70 -18.84
CA ILE A 293 -17.77 5.04 -18.43
C ILE A 293 -17.93 3.52 -18.52
N VAL A 294 -16.91 2.85 -19.03
CA VAL A 294 -16.86 1.38 -19.15
C VAL A 294 -16.81 0.70 -17.77
N GLY A 295 -17.32 -0.51 -17.69
CA GLY A 295 -17.21 -1.34 -16.50
C GLY A 295 -15.81 -1.90 -16.26
N ILE A 296 -15.68 -2.69 -15.20
CA ILE A 296 -14.42 -3.31 -14.78
C ILE A 296 -14.36 -4.83 -15.08
N ARG A 297 -15.36 -5.39 -15.76
CA ARG A 297 -15.45 -6.84 -16.05
C ARG A 297 -14.25 -7.38 -16.84
N ALA A 298 -13.64 -6.57 -17.70
CA ALA A 298 -12.45 -6.96 -18.47
C ALA A 298 -11.21 -7.25 -17.59
N MET A 299 -11.24 -6.84 -16.32
CA MET A 299 -10.14 -7.07 -15.38
C MET A 299 -10.26 -8.38 -14.61
N VAL A 300 -11.34 -9.13 -14.77
CA VAL A 300 -11.54 -10.42 -14.08
C VAL A 300 -10.42 -11.40 -14.44
N GLY A 301 -9.79 -12.00 -13.44
CA GLY A 301 -8.72 -12.98 -13.59
C GLY A 301 -7.37 -12.37 -14.02
N THR A 302 -7.26 -11.06 -14.19
CA THR A 302 -5.98 -10.42 -14.51
C THR A 302 -5.12 -10.25 -13.25
N ASP A 303 -3.80 -10.05 -13.45
CA ASP A 303 -2.91 -9.70 -12.34
C ASP A 303 -3.34 -8.38 -11.67
N PRO A 304 -3.54 -8.35 -10.34
CA PRO A 304 -3.93 -7.16 -9.60
C PRO A 304 -3.01 -5.95 -9.79
N SER A 305 -1.75 -6.18 -10.13
CA SER A 305 -0.80 -5.10 -10.42
C SER A 305 -1.26 -4.18 -11.56
N LYS A 306 -2.01 -4.70 -12.53
CA LYS A 306 -2.61 -3.92 -13.63
C LYS A 306 -3.66 -2.95 -13.10
N SER A 307 -4.59 -3.44 -12.26
CA SER A 307 -5.60 -2.62 -11.61
C SER A 307 -4.96 -1.60 -10.67
N LEU A 308 -3.94 -2.01 -9.92
CA LEU A 308 -3.20 -1.13 -9.02
C LEU A 308 -2.52 0.04 -9.77
N ALA A 309 -1.94 -0.23 -10.94
CA ALA A 309 -1.34 0.80 -11.78
C ALA A 309 -2.39 1.80 -12.29
N VAL A 310 -3.58 1.34 -12.66
CA VAL A 310 -4.70 2.20 -13.08
C VAL A 310 -5.20 3.06 -11.92
N LEU A 311 -5.41 2.49 -10.74
CA LEU A 311 -5.86 3.20 -9.54
C LEU A 311 -4.90 4.33 -9.12
N ARG A 312 -3.59 4.11 -9.33
CA ARG A 312 -2.54 5.13 -9.08
C ARG A 312 -2.36 6.12 -10.21
N GLY A 313 -2.85 5.79 -11.38
CA GLY A 313 -2.69 6.58 -12.60
C GLY A 313 -3.45 7.91 -12.60
N PRO A 314 -3.20 8.78 -13.60
CA PRO A 314 -3.75 10.13 -13.66
C PRO A 314 -5.29 10.16 -13.82
N SER A 315 -5.90 9.10 -14.37
CA SER A 315 -7.36 8.99 -14.53
C SER A 315 -8.10 8.73 -13.21
N HIS A 316 -7.46 8.06 -12.24
CA HIS A 316 -8.11 7.67 -10.99
C HIS A 316 -7.57 8.41 -9.76
N ARG A 317 -6.26 8.66 -9.67
CA ARG A 317 -5.58 9.45 -8.61
C ARG A 317 -5.85 8.98 -7.18
N PHE A 318 -6.26 7.73 -6.96
CA PHE A 318 -6.60 7.24 -5.63
C PHE A 318 -5.41 7.12 -4.69
N SER A 319 -4.15 7.14 -5.18
CA SER A 319 -2.97 7.21 -4.31
C SER A 319 -2.86 8.50 -3.48
N ALA A 320 -3.61 9.54 -3.86
CA ALA A 320 -3.68 10.78 -3.06
C ALA A 320 -4.60 10.66 -1.83
N VAL A 321 -5.52 9.68 -1.82
CA VAL A 321 -6.60 9.58 -0.81
C VAL A 321 -6.68 8.21 -0.14
N LEU A 322 -6.12 7.15 -0.74
CA LEU A 322 -6.12 5.79 -0.21
C LEU A 322 -4.71 5.32 0.10
N LYS A 323 -4.57 4.55 1.17
CA LYS A 323 -3.32 3.92 1.59
C LYS A 323 -2.95 2.77 0.66
N HIS A 324 -1.68 2.36 0.71
CA HIS A 324 -1.20 1.27 -0.16
C HIS A 324 -2.04 0.00 -0.05
N ARG A 325 -2.39 -0.40 1.18
CA ARG A 325 -3.18 -1.60 1.45
C ARG A 325 -4.61 -1.51 0.90
N ASP A 326 -5.23 -0.33 1.00
CA ASP A 326 -6.58 -0.10 0.45
C ASP A 326 -6.59 -0.20 -1.07
N LEU A 327 -5.56 0.35 -1.72
CA LEU A 327 -5.38 0.20 -3.17
C LEU A 327 -5.13 -1.25 -3.58
N GLN A 328 -4.39 -2.02 -2.77
CA GLN A 328 -4.17 -3.45 -3.02
C GLN A 328 -5.46 -4.25 -2.84
N ASP A 329 -6.24 -3.97 -1.77
CA ASP A 329 -7.53 -4.60 -1.53
C ASP A 329 -8.50 -4.33 -2.70
N LEU A 330 -8.59 -3.08 -3.18
CA LEU A 330 -9.36 -2.72 -4.38
C LEU A 330 -8.87 -3.46 -5.64
N ALA A 331 -7.56 -3.51 -5.87
CA ALA A 331 -7.00 -4.20 -7.02
C ALA A 331 -7.32 -5.71 -6.99
N ASN A 332 -7.25 -6.32 -5.81
CA ASN A 332 -7.62 -7.73 -5.62
C ASN A 332 -9.12 -7.95 -5.85
N PHE A 333 -9.98 -7.05 -5.38
CA PHE A 333 -11.42 -7.10 -5.68
C PHE A 333 -11.70 -6.98 -7.18
N VAL A 334 -11.09 -6.01 -7.85
CA VAL A 334 -11.25 -5.81 -9.29
C VAL A 334 -10.82 -7.03 -10.10
N SER A 335 -9.77 -7.73 -9.66
CA SER A 335 -9.25 -8.91 -10.36
C SER A 335 -9.96 -10.21 -9.98
N TYR A 336 -10.32 -10.39 -8.72
CA TYR A 336 -10.79 -11.70 -8.20
C TYR A 336 -12.16 -11.62 -7.51
N GLY A 337 -12.65 -10.44 -7.19
CA GLY A 337 -13.86 -10.25 -6.38
C GLY A 337 -15.15 -10.07 -7.17
N GLN A 338 -15.08 -9.83 -8.47
CA GLN A 338 -16.25 -9.64 -9.28
C GLN A 338 -17.00 -10.96 -9.53
N VAL A 339 -18.28 -10.99 -9.21
CA VAL A 339 -19.17 -12.10 -9.60
C VAL A 339 -19.91 -11.74 -10.88
N ASP A 340 -20.35 -12.74 -11.63
CA ASP A 340 -21.28 -12.51 -12.74
C ASP A 340 -22.69 -12.37 -12.15
N MET A 341 -23.11 -11.12 -11.97
CA MET A 341 -24.39 -10.78 -11.36
C MET A 341 -25.59 -11.35 -12.13
N ASP A 342 -25.48 -11.55 -13.45
CA ASP A 342 -26.58 -12.09 -14.27
C ASP A 342 -26.87 -13.57 -13.99
N THR A 343 -25.92 -14.28 -13.39
CA THR A 343 -26.13 -15.67 -12.92
C THR A 343 -27.00 -15.72 -11.66
N VAL A 344 -27.08 -14.62 -10.92
CA VAL A 344 -27.81 -14.49 -9.66
C VAL A 344 -29.10 -13.69 -9.82
N ILE A 345 -29.07 -12.62 -10.60
CA ILE A 345 -30.16 -11.66 -10.79
C ILE A 345 -30.58 -11.69 -12.26
N ASP A 346 -31.86 -11.76 -12.53
CA ASP A 346 -32.38 -11.61 -13.88
C ASP A 346 -32.31 -10.12 -14.29
N PRO A 347 -31.50 -9.74 -15.29
CA PRO A 347 -31.35 -8.34 -15.70
C PRO A 347 -32.62 -7.71 -16.30
N LYS A 348 -33.63 -8.52 -16.66
CA LYS A 348 -34.87 -8.01 -17.25
C LYS A 348 -35.84 -7.48 -16.18
N ASN A 349 -35.90 -8.10 -15.03
CA ASN A 349 -36.89 -7.79 -14.00
C ASN A 349 -36.26 -7.50 -12.62
N GLY A 350 -34.93 -7.67 -12.44
CA GLY A 350 -34.22 -7.44 -11.19
C GLY A 350 -34.49 -8.49 -10.11
N LEU A 351 -35.18 -9.59 -10.42
CA LEU A 351 -35.44 -10.62 -9.44
C LEU A 351 -34.27 -11.60 -9.29
N SER A 352 -34.02 -12.04 -8.07
CA SER A 352 -33.07 -13.11 -7.83
C SER A 352 -33.55 -14.41 -8.49
N ARG A 353 -32.61 -15.15 -9.07
CA ARG A 353 -32.82 -16.52 -9.59
C ARG A 353 -32.81 -17.58 -8.49
N GLY A 354 -32.76 -17.15 -7.21
CA GLY A 354 -32.74 -18.03 -6.04
C GLY A 354 -34.15 -18.53 -5.64
N ASP A 355 -34.12 -19.38 -4.64
CA ASP A 355 -35.32 -19.95 -4.03
C ASP A 355 -35.61 -19.23 -2.70
N ALA A 356 -36.68 -18.44 -2.65
CA ALA A 356 -37.06 -17.68 -1.46
C ALA A 356 -37.37 -18.57 -0.27
N SER A 357 -37.91 -19.78 -0.50
CA SER A 357 -38.23 -20.74 0.57
C SER A 357 -36.97 -21.29 1.23
N LYS A 358 -35.89 -21.50 0.49
CA LYS A 358 -34.57 -21.86 1.01
C LYS A 358 -33.86 -20.64 1.64
N GLY A 359 -34.06 -19.45 1.11
CA GLY A 359 -33.51 -18.23 1.64
C GLY A 359 -34.09 -17.80 2.98
N GLN A 360 -35.38 -18.12 3.26
CA GLN A 360 -36.05 -17.74 4.50
C GLN A 360 -35.32 -18.24 5.77
N PRO A 361 -35.01 -19.51 5.96
CA PRO A 361 -34.29 -19.98 7.15
C PRO A 361 -32.89 -19.39 7.25
N LEU A 362 -32.19 -19.20 6.13
CA LEU A 362 -30.85 -18.55 6.08
C LEU A 362 -30.94 -17.10 6.57
N TYR A 363 -31.90 -16.33 6.04
CA TYR A 363 -32.13 -14.96 6.47
C TYR A 363 -32.44 -14.87 7.97
N ARG A 364 -33.35 -15.72 8.46
CA ARG A 364 -33.79 -15.71 9.87
C ARG A 364 -32.63 -16.01 10.84
N THR A 365 -31.68 -16.83 10.46
CA THR A 365 -30.58 -17.25 11.32
C THR A 365 -29.35 -16.37 11.19
N MET A 366 -29.06 -15.81 10.01
CA MET A 366 -27.85 -15.07 9.74
C MET A 366 -28.04 -13.54 9.71
N CYS A 367 -29.21 -13.07 9.29
CA CYS A 367 -29.42 -11.64 8.97
C CYS A 367 -30.40 -10.96 9.94
N ALA A 368 -31.45 -11.69 10.40
CA ALA A 368 -32.54 -11.09 11.13
C ALA A 368 -32.18 -10.53 12.51
N ASN A 369 -31.07 -10.97 13.13
CA ASN A 369 -30.58 -10.38 14.38
C ASN A 369 -30.24 -8.89 14.25
N CYS A 370 -29.72 -8.48 13.08
CA CYS A 370 -29.39 -7.08 12.81
C CYS A 370 -30.46 -6.39 11.97
N HIS A 371 -31.12 -7.11 11.06
CA HIS A 371 -32.04 -6.52 10.10
C HIS A 371 -33.55 -6.72 10.45
N GLY A 372 -33.86 -7.42 11.54
CA GLY A 372 -35.25 -7.78 11.90
C GLY A 372 -35.85 -8.85 10.99
N LEU A 373 -36.86 -9.53 11.46
CA LEU A 373 -37.57 -10.56 10.67
C LEU A 373 -38.29 -9.99 9.44
N ASP A 374 -38.62 -8.71 9.49
CA ASP A 374 -39.30 -7.95 8.45
C ASP A 374 -38.39 -7.00 7.67
N GLY A 375 -37.12 -7.00 7.97
CA GLY A 375 -36.14 -6.18 7.26
C GLY A 375 -36.03 -4.70 7.70
N TYR A 376 -36.46 -4.32 8.92
CA TYR A 376 -36.50 -2.92 9.38
C TYR A 376 -35.49 -2.52 10.48
N PHE A 377 -34.84 -3.45 11.16
CA PHE A 377 -34.19 -3.19 12.45
C PHE A 377 -32.99 -2.22 12.38
N VAL A 378 -32.10 -2.37 11.38
CA VAL A 378 -30.91 -1.51 11.19
C VAL A 378 -31.14 -0.60 9.99
N ALA A 379 -30.55 0.56 9.92
CA ALA A 379 -30.48 1.45 8.76
C ALA A 379 -31.77 2.21 8.38
N LYS A 380 -32.85 2.14 9.12
CA LYS A 380 -34.10 2.88 8.84
C LYS A 380 -34.64 2.72 7.39
N ARG A 381 -34.17 1.72 6.67
CA ARG A 381 -34.57 1.39 5.30
C ARG A 381 -35.10 -0.04 5.26
N HIS A 382 -36.15 -0.24 4.53
CA HIS A 382 -36.73 -1.58 4.39
C HIS A 382 -35.94 -2.39 3.37
N LEU A 383 -35.32 -3.50 3.81
CA LEU A 383 -34.47 -4.33 2.94
C LEU A 383 -35.22 -4.84 1.70
N GLY A 384 -36.46 -5.27 1.84
CA GLY A 384 -37.27 -5.73 0.69
C GLY A 384 -37.43 -4.64 -0.37
N LYS A 385 -37.67 -3.39 0.04
CA LYS A 385 -37.75 -2.25 -0.88
C LYS A 385 -36.44 -1.97 -1.57
N VAL A 386 -35.36 -1.91 -0.78
CA VAL A 386 -34.00 -1.68 -1.32
C VAL A 386 -33.64 -2.77 -2.31
N SER A 387 -33.85 -4.06 -1.95
CA SER A 387 -33.46 -5.19 -2.80
C SER A 387 -34.35 -5.34 -4.06
N ARG A 388 -35.59 -4.85 -4.05
CA ARG A 388 -36.40 -4.75 -5.29
C ARG A 388 -35.99 -3.57 -6.16
N GLY A 389 -35.59 -2.46 -5.55
CA GLY A 389 -35.16 -1.25 -6.28
C GLY A 389 -33.76 -1.38 -6.89
N ASP A 390 -32.81 -1.98 -6.14
CA ASP A 390 -31.44 -2.23 -6.58
C ASP A 390 -30.91 -3.56 -6.04
N PRO A 391 -31.23 -4.67 -6.71
CA PRO A 391 -30.80 -5.99 -6.28
C PRO A 391 -29.27 -6.20 -6.43
N TRP A 392 -28.62 -5.51 -7.35
CA TRP A 392 -27.17 -5.58 -7.57
C TRP A 392 -26.41 -4.99 -6.38
N HIS A 393 -26.84 -3.83 -5.89
CA HIS A 393 -26.35 -3.24 -4.64
C HIS A 393 -26.52 -4.21 -3.46
N SER A 394 -27.71 -4.77 -3.29
CA SER A 394 -27.99 -5.70 -2.20
C SER A 394 -27.11 -6.95 -2.26
N LEU A 395 -26.91 -7.54 -3.44
CA LEU A 395 -26.02 -8.68 -3.63
C LEU A 395 -24.55 -8.29 -3.36
N HIS A 396 -24.10 -7.14 -3.85
CA HIS A 396 -22.75 -6.67 -3.60
C HIS A 396 -22.45 -6.58 -2.09
N ASN A 397 -23.35 -5.97 -1.31
CA ASN A 397 -23.18 -5.84 0.14
C ASN A 397 -23.27 -7.17 0.87
N MET A 398 -24.12 -8.09 0.45
CA MET A 398 -24.13 -9.45 1.02
C MET A 398 -22.79 -10.16 0.80
N LEU A 399 -22.19 -10.02 -0.37
CA LEU A 399 -20.93 -10.68 -0.70
C LEU A 399 -19.72 -10.06 0.02
N ASN A 400 -19.72 -8.75 0.25
CA ASN A 400 -18.54 -8.03 0.73
C ASN A 400 -18.67 -7.45 2.14
N GLY A 401 -19.90 -7.32 2.65
CA GLY A 401 -20.24 -6.53 3.83
C GLY A 401 -20.48 -5.07 3.48
N HIS A 402 -21.05 -4.30 4.41
CA HIS A 402 -21.30 -2.87 4.25
C HIS A 402 -20.07 -2.03 4.62
N PRO A 403 -19.79 -0.90 3.95
CA PRO A 403 -18.56 -0.13 4.16
C PRO A 403 -18.34 0.40 5.58
N ASP A 404 -19.39 0.84 6.26
CA ASP A 404 -19.31 1.58 7.54
C ASP A 404 -19.82 0.79 8.76
N ASP A 405 -20.08 -0.52 8.60
CA ASP A 405 -20.61 -1.35 9.69
C ASP A 405 -19.96 -2.75 9.79
N THR A 406 -20.45 -3.54 10.72
CA THR A 406 -19.96 -4.89 11.02
C THR A 406 -20.69 -5.98 10.21
N MET A 407 -21.37 -5.64 9.13
CA MET A 407 -22.06 -6.63 8.29
C MET A 407 -21.06 -7.67 7.77
N PRO A 408 -21.27 -8.97 8.03
CA PRO A 408 -20.38 -10.02 7.57
C PRO A 408 -20.43 -10.17 6.03
N ALA A 409 -19.31 -10.54 5.44
CA ALA A 409 -19.19 -10.88 4.03
C ALA A 409 -19.55 -12.36 3.83
N LEU A 410 -20.45 -12.66 2.90
CA LEU A 410 -20.89 -14.03 2.62
C LEU A 410 -20.17 -14.67 1.41
N ARG A 411 -19.11 -14.05 0.96
CA ARG A 411 -18.37 -14.40 -0.27
C ARG A 411 -17.90 -15.85 -0.32
N GLU A 412 -17.48 -16.40 0.82
CA GLU A 412 -16.93 -17.76 0.92
C GLU A 412 -17.97 -18.86 1.19
N LEU A 413 -19.24 -18.48 1.30
CA LEU A 413 -20.32 -19.45 1.40
C LEU A 413 -20.69 -19.99 0.01
N ASP A 414 -21.45 -21.11 0.00
CA ASP A 414 -22.00 -21.63 -1.25
C ASP A 414 -22.71 -20.51 -2.03
N PRO A 415 -22.44 -20.33 -3.33
CA PRO A 415 -23.04 -19.26 -4.14
C PRO A 415 -24.58 -19.21 -4.14
N ASN A 416 -25.23 -20.33 -3.82
CA ASN A 416 -26.68 -20.38 -3.66
C ASN A 416 -27.15 -19.63 -2.41
N VAL A 417 -26.32 -19.56 -1.35
CA VAL A 417 -26.71 -18.90 -0.09
C VAL A 417 -27.07 -17.43 -0.29
N PRO A 418 -26.19 -16.54 -0.78
CA PRO A 418 -26.56 -15.14 -1.00
C PRO A 418 -27.66 -14.99 -2.06
N ARG A 419 -27.72 -15.87 -3.06
CA ARG A 419 -28.78 -15.88 -4.09
C ARG A 419 -30.15 -16.16 -3.50
N ASP A 420 -30.29 -17.21 -2.69
CA ASP A 420 -31.54 -17.60 -2.05
C ASP A 420 -31.97 -16.58 -0.99
N ILE A 421 -31.03 -16.04 -0.19
CA ILE A 421 -31.28 -14.93 0.73
C ILE A 421 -31.84 -13.71 0.01
N LEU A 422 -31.25 -13.31 -1.13
CA LEU A 422 -31.74 -12.19 -1.94
C LEU A 422 -33.17 -12.44 -2.41
N ALA A 423 -33.47 -13.66 -2.90
CA ALA A 423 -34.81 -14.04 -3.30
C ALA A 423 -35.83 -13.89 -2.13
N HIS A 424 -35.45 -14.31 -0.93
CA HIS A 424 -36.31 -14.15 0.25
C HIS A 424 -36.49 -12.68 0.64
N ILE A 425 -35.41 -11.88 0.69
CA ILE A 425 -35.47 -10.45 1.05
C ILE A 425 -36.42 -9.70 0.09
N GLN A 426 -36.41 -10.02 -1.20
CA GLN A 426 -37.31 -9.43 -2.18
C GLN A 426 -38.80 -9.72 -1.92
N THR A 427 -39.14 -10.77 -1.16
CA THR A 427 -40.53 -11.06 -0.76
C THR A 427 -41.00 -10.24 0.45
N LEU A 428 -40.07 -9.65 1.23
CA LEU A 428 -40.44 -8.89 2.43
C LEU A 428 -41.27 -7.66 2.07
N GLN A 429 -42.43 -7.52 2.69
CA GLN A 429 -43.36 -6.42 2.45
C GLN A 429 -43.08 -5.26 3.39
N GLU A 430 -43.21 -4.02 2.89
CA GLU A 430 -43.17 -2.82 3.75
C GLU A 430 -44.36 -2.87 4.71
N ARG A 431 -44.11 -2.50 5.96
CA ARG A 431 -45.20 -2.25 6.91
C ARG A 431 -46.02 -1.07 6.40
N ARG A 432 -47.32 -1.23 6.33
CA ARG A 432 -48.26 -0.15 5.99
C ARG A 432 -48.34 0.85 7.15
#